data_e4a97e686f37f367f632a08c2c59f82c
#
_entry.id   e4a97e686f37f367f632a08c2c59f82c
#
_cell.length_a   1.000
_cell.length_b   1.000
_cell.length_c   1.000
_cell.angle_alpha   90.00
_cell.angle_beta   90.00
_cell.angle_gamma   90.00
#
_symmetry.space_group_name_H-M   'P 1'
#
loop_
_entity.id
_entity.type
_entity.pdbx_description
1 polymer ?
#
loop_
_entity_poly.entity_id
_entity_poly.type
_entity_poly.pdbx_seq_one_letter_code
_entity_poly.pdbx_strand_id
1 'polypeptide(L)'
;LNPEADFKNFVYAPGAAVWLTQSADKRRRVSYICQMVNRGEGMVFINYKYKNDLFREAFAKGILHEDFGKYDYIRPINPDDGELKRVNFELGNDRGDKAFVYVVNIYNKQGTDVVFPSLINFFELEMFEELRRQRKNGAETFVCLVVPREDCMDARFVWNQNPIAAAKIFDEVKNGLKFCCYCCNVNEKSVSISKRMRILH
;
A
#
# COMPACT_ATOMS: atom_id res chain seq x y z
N LEU A 1 -19.27 5.98 -4.48
CA LEU A 1 -18.11 6.27 -5.34
C LEU A 1 -17.34 4.97 -5.53
N ASN A 2 -17.04 4.60 -6.78
CA ASN A 2 -16.41 3.33 -7.11
C ASN A 2 -14.87 3.54 -7.09
N PRO A 3 -14.11 2.85 -6.23
CA PRO A 3 -12.65 2.97 -6.18
C PRO A 3 -11.98 2.66 -7.52
N GLU A 4 -12.57 1.76 -8.31
CA GLU A 4 -12.15 1.53 -9.68
C GLU A 4 -12.33 2.75 -10.60
N ALA A 5 -13.32 3.60 -10.34
CA ALA A 5 -13.56 4.80 -11.16
C ALA A 5 -12.49 5.86 -10.91
N ASP A 6 -12.07 6.08 -9.65
CA ASP A 6 -11.00 7.03 -9.34
C ASP A 6 -9.65 6.55 -9.85
N PHE A 7 -9.37 5.26 -9.73
CA PHE A 7 -8.18 4.67 -10.32
C PHE A 7 -8.22 4.72 -11.85
N LYS A 8 -9.37 4.44 -12.47
CA LYS A 8 -9.55 4.56 -13.91
C LYS A 8 -9.35 5.99 -14.38
N ASN A 9 -9.94 6.98 -13.72
CA ASN A 9 -9.76 8.39 -14.04
C ASN A 9 -8.32 8.85 -13.86
N PHE A 10 -7.59 8.25 -12.91
CA PHE A 10 -6.17 8.51 -12.72
C PHE A 10 -5.33 7.90 -13.86
N VAL A 11 -5.65 6.71 -14.33
CA VAL A 11 -4.90 5.99 -15.36
C VAL A 11 -5.25 6.46 -16.77
N TYR A 12 -6.52 6.77 -17.03
CA TYR A 12 -7.00 7.17 -18.35
C TYR A 12 -6.84 8.69 -18.60
N ALA A 13 -5.60 9.14 -18.84
CA ALA A 13 -5.34 10.45 -19.39
C ALA A 13 -5.00 10.31 -20.88
N PRO A 14 -5.86 10.75 -21.80
CA PRO A 14 -5.53 10.72 -23.24
C PRO A 14 -4.21 11.41 -23.51
N GLY A 15 -3.32 10.75 -24.27
CA GLY A 15 -1.97 11.27 -24.58
C GLY A 15 -0.90 10.97 -23.53
N ALA A 16 -1.22 10.32 -22.41
CA ALA A 16 -0.21 9.90 -21.45
C ALA A 16 0.68 8.78 -22.03
N ALA A 17 1.98 8.85 -21.78
CA ALA A 17 2.90 7.76 -22.09
C ALA A 17 2.67 6.58 -21.14
N VAL A 18 2.65 5.36 -21.67
CA VAL A 18 2.41 4.14 -20.91
C VAL A 18 3.49 3.10 -21.20
N TRP A 19 3.83 2.33 -20.18
CA TRP A 19 4.74 1.18 -20.29
C TRP A 19 3.94 -0.10 -20.16
N LEU A 20 4.06 -0.93 -21.19
CA LEU A 20 3.31 -2.16 -21.31
C LEU A 20 4.25 -3.36 -21.24
N THR A 21 3.82 -4.42 -20.58
CA THR A 21 4.46 -5.74 -20.70
C THR A 21 3.51 -6.73 -21.38
N GLN A 22 4.07 -7.62 -22.16
CA GLN A 22 3.29 -8.70 -22.75
C GLN A 22 2.83 -9.68 -21.67
N SER A 23 1.57 -10.05 -21.68
CA SER A 23 1.05 -11.06 -20.76
C SER A 23 1.58 -12.45 -21.13
N ALA A 24 2.11 -13.19 -20.15
CA ALA A 24 2.47 -14.59 -20.35
C ALA A 24 1.24 -15.52 -20.48
N ASP A 25 0.08 -15.09 -19.99
CA ASP A 25 -1.16 -15.88 -20.07
C ASP A 25 -1.82 -15.70 -21.45
N LYS A 26 -1.64 -16.68 -22.30
CA LYS A 26 -2.21 -16.74 -23.66
C LYS A 26 -3.74 -16.80 -23.70
N ARG A 27 -4.40 -17.12 -22.59
CA ARG A 27 -5.88 -17.18 -22.50
C ARG A 27 -6.50 -15.81 -22.25
N ARG A 28 -5.70 -14.80 -21.95
CA ARG A 28 -6.20 -13.44 -21.74
C ARG A 28 -6.68 -12.82 -23.05
N ARG A 29 -7.84 -12.17 -22.97
CA ARG A 29 -8.40 -11.37 -24.08
C ARG A 29 -7.51 -10.17 -24.46
N VAL A 30 -6.70 -9.68 -23.50
CA VAL A 30 -5.79 -8.55 -23.71
C VAL A 30 -4.35 -9.04 -23.57
N SER A 31 -3.56 -8.84 -24.63
CA SER A 31 -2.18 -9.33 -24.71
C SER A 31 -1.16 -8.50 -23.91
N TYR A 32 -1.52 -7.31 -23.47
CA TYR A 32 -0.62 -6.39 -22.77
C TYR A 32 -1.18 -5.99 -21.41
N ILE A 33 -0.27 -5.76 -20.45
CA ILE A 33 -0.56 -5.28 -19.11
C ILE A 33 0.13 -3.93 -18.95
N CYS A 34 -0.62 -2.89 -18.60
CA CYS A 34 -0.05 -1.60 -18.28
C CYS A 34 0.62 -1.67 -16.91
N GLN A 35 1.91 -1.34 -16.88
CA GLN A 35 2.73 -1.34 -15.67
C GLN A 35 2.85 0.06 -15.09
N MET A 36 3.10 1.03 -15.93
CA MET A 36 3.37 2.41 -15.54
C MET A 36 2.68 3.40 -16.48
N VAL A 37 2.44 4.59 -15.96
CA VAL A 37 1.86 5.72 -16.66
C VAL A 37 2.69 6.96 -16.33
N ASN A 38 2.96 7.82 -17.33
CA ASN A 38 3.50 9.15 -17.11
C ASN A 38 2.49 10.20 -17.60
N ARG A 39 2.02 11.03 -16.67
CA ARG A 39 1.03 12.08 -16.92
C ARG A 39 1.65 13.48 -17.06
N GLY A 40 2.98 13.56 -17.24
CA GLY A 40 3.72 14.83 -17.32
C GLY A 40 4.24 15.31 -15.96
N GLU A 41 3.81 14.74 -14.85
CA GLU A 41 4.26 15.07 -13.50
C GLU A 41 5.25 14.05 -12.92
N GLY A 42 5.49 12.97 -13.64
CA GLY A 42 6.34 11.85 -13.21
C GLY A 42 5.72 10.50 -13.54
N MET A 43 6.53 9.47 -13.36
CA MET A 43 6.12 8.09 -13.59
C MET A 43 5.38 7.54 -12.38
N VAL A 44 4.29 6.84 -12.63
CA VAL A 44 3.49 6.17 -11.61
C VAL A 44 3.37 4.70 -11.96
N PHE A 45 3.78 3.84 -11.05
CA PHE A 45 3.62 2.39 -11.20
C PHE A 45 2.22 1.98 -10.77
N ILE A 46 1.44 1.46 -11.70
CA ILE A 46 0.00 1.21 -11.50
C ILE A 46 -0.37 -0.27 -11.33
N ASN A 47 0.55 -1.20 -11.56
CA ASN A 47 0.28 -2.62 -11.37
C ASN A 47 0.30 -3.00 -9.89
N TYR A 48 -0.85 -2.83 -9.23
CA TYR A 48 -1.03 -3.05 -7.79
C TYR A 48 -0.73 -4.50 -7.33
N LYS A 49 -0.66 -5.47 -8.24
CA LYS A 49 -0.38 -6.86 -7.90
C LYS A 49 1.00 -7.06 -7.28
N TYR A 50 1.94 -6.18 -7.60
CA TYR A 50 3.31 -6.25 -7.10
C TYR A 50 3.52 -5.59 -5.73
N LYS A 51 2.49 -5.02 -5.11
CA LYS A 51 2.65 -4.33 -3.82
C LYS A 51 3.28 -5.21 -2.73
N ASN A 52 2.89 -6.48 -2.68
CA ASN A 52 3.41 -7.44 -1.71
C ASN A 52 4.86 -7.83 -2.01
N ASP A 53 5.22 -7.98 -3.28
CA ASP A 53 6.60 -8.27 -3.69
C ASP A 53 7.51 -7.08 -3.40
N LEU A 54 7.07 -5.86 -3.66
CA LEU A 54 7.80 -4.63 -3.33
C LEU A 54 8.05 -4.51 -1.82
N PHE A 55 7.04 -4.77 -0.99
CA PHE A 55 7.19 -4.74 0.46
C PHE A 55 8.18 -5.80 0.95
N ARG A 56 8.05 -7.03 0.48
CA ARG A 56 8.93 -8.14 0.85
C ARG A 56 10.38 -7.88 0.45
N GLU A 57 10.59 -7.36 -0.76
CA GLU A 57 11.94 -6.98 -1.24
C GLU A 57 12.54 -5.88 -0.38
N ALA A 58 11.77 -4.85 -0.06
CA ALA A 58 12.22 -3.73 0.78
C ALA A 58 12.54 -4.19 2.21
N PHE A 59 11.76 -5.11 2.77
CA PHE A 59 12.04 -5.73 4.07
C PHE A 59 13.37 -6.49 4.02
N ALA A 60 13.57 -7.35 3.03
CA ALA A 60 14.80 -8.13 2.88
C ALA A 60 16.06 -7.26 2.68
N LYS A 61 15.91 -6.09 2.05
CA LYS A 61 16.99 -5.10 1.86
C LYS A 61 17.20 -4.16 3.06
N GLY A 62 16.42 -4.30 4.13
CA GLY A 62 16.50 -3.42 5.31
C GLY A 62 15.99 -1.99 5.10
N ILE A 63 15.34 -1.69 3.98
CA ILE A 63 14.80 -0.34 3.68
C ILE A 63 13.71 0.05 4.67
N LEU A 64 12.99 -0.95 5.19
CA LEU A 64 11.89 -0.75 6.13
C LEU A 64 12.34 -0.78 7.60
N HIS A 65 13.64 -0.67 7.86
CA HIS A 65 14.22 -0.86 9.20
C HIS A 65 13.64 0.08 10.25
N GLU A 66 13.31 1.32 9.91
CA GLU A 66 12.79 2.30 10.87
C GLU A 66 11.50 1.82 11.55
N ASP A 67 10.60 1.17 10.82
CA ASP A 67 9.33 0.67 11.37
C ASP A 67 9.39 -0.83 11.72
N PHE A 68 10.21 -1.62 11.03
CA PHE A 68 10.17 -3.08 11.09
C PHE A 68 11.50 -3.73 11.48
N GLY A 69 12.55 -2.97 11.80
CA GLY A 69 13.90 -3.49 12.04
C GLY A 69 14.06 -4.40 13.26
N LYS A 70 13.05 -4.52 14.11
CA LYS A 70 13.06 -5.47 15.22
C LYS A 70 12.60 -6.88 14.84
N TYR A 71 12.06 -7.06 13.62
CA TYR A 71 11.58 -8.35 13.14
C TYR A 71 12.60 -8.99 12.21
N ASP A 72 12.86 -10.28 12.40
CA ASP A 72 13.89 -11.01 11.69
C ASP A 72 13.36 -11.80 10.50
N TYR A 73 12.04 -12.09 10.49
CA TYR A 73 11.40 -12.79 9.38
C TYR A 73 10.10 -12.16 8.93
N ILE A 74 9.76 -12.44 7.67
CA ILE A 74 8.50 -12.08 7.03
C ILE A 74 7.85 -13.32 6.43
N ARG A 75 6.57 -13.54 6.72
CA ARG A 75 5.77 -14.63 6.18
C ARG A 75 4.54 -14.05 5.47
N PRO A 76 4.33 -14.35 4.18
CA PRO A 76 3.08 -13.97 3.52
C PRO A 76 1.91 -14.76 4.13
N ILE A 77 0.78 -14.11 4.29
CA ILE A 77 -0.47 -14.73 4.73
C ILE A 77 -1.25 -15.14 3.47
N ASN A 78 -1.63 -16.41 3.42
CA ASN A 78 -2.48 -16.90 2.35
C ASN A 78 -3.93 -16.45 2.61
N PRO A 79 -4.60 -15.77 1.66
CA PRO A 79 -6.00 -15.37 1.80
C PRO A 79 -6.98 -16.53 2.06
N ASP A 80 -6.59 -17.76 1.69
CA ASP A 80 -7.39 -18.97 1.91
C ASP A 80 -7.21 -19.54 3.33
N ASP A 81 -6.26 -19.04 4.13
CA ASP A 81 -5.95 -19.51 5.48
C ASP A 81 -6.79 -18.77 6.54
N GLY A 82 -8.06 -19.11 6.64
CA GLY A 82 -8.88 -18.79 7.81
C GLY A 82 -9.28 -17.33 7.97
N GLU A 83 -8.90 -16.70 9.10
CA GLU A 83 -9.44 -15.41 9.54
C GLU A 83 -8.67 -14.18 9.06
N LEU A 84 -7.53 -14.34 8.37
CA LEU A 84 -6.65 -13.24 7.96
C LEU A 84 -6.65 -13.04 6.43
N LYS A 85 -7.84 -12.91 5.84
CA LYS A 85 -8.00 -12.84 4.39
C LYS A 85 -7.48 -11.55 3.76
N ARG A 86 -7.39 -10.47 4.55
CA ARG A 86 -7.02 -9.12 4.09
C ARG A 86 -5.59 -8.75 4.45
N VAL A 87 -5.09 -9.27 5.56
CA VAL A 87 -3.73 -9.00 6.03
C VAL A 87 -2.72 -9.66 5.10
N ASN A 88 -1.63 -8.97 4.78
CA ASN A 88 -0.68 -9.44 3.78
C ASN A 88 0.47 -10.23 4.39
N PHE A 89 0.96 -9.81 5.57
CA PHE A 89 2.16 -10.40 6.17
C PHE A 89 2.06 -10.55 7.68
N GLU A 90 2.64 -11.63 8.19
CA GLU A 90 3.10 -11.80 9.55
C GLU A 90 4.60 -11.53 9.59
N LEU A 91 5.04 -10.70 10.52
CA LEU A 91 6.44 -10.48 10.86
C LEU A 91 6.70 -11.03 12.25
N GLY A 92 7.92 -11.47 12.51
CA GLY A 92 8.29 -11.92 13.85
C GLY A 92 9.80 -11.97 14.05
N ASN A 93 10.19 -12.29 15.29
CA ASN A 93 11.57 -12.49 15.71
C ASN A 93 11.68 -13.66 16.69
N ASP A 94 12.92 -14.04 17.04
CA ASP A 94 13.20 -15.13 17.97
C ASP A 94 12.80 -14.82 19.44
N ARG A 95 12.47 -13.56 19.76
CA ARG A 95 11.99 -13.15 21.08
C ARG A 95 10.50 -13.39 21.27
N GLY A 96 9.81 -13.78 20.19
CA GLY A 96 8.36 -14.00 20.18
C GLY A 96 7.54 -12.76 19.86
N ASP A 97 8.17 -11.63 19.53
CA ASP A 97 7.44 -10.45 19.03
C ASP A 97 6.79 -10.77 17.68
N LYS A 98 5.55 -10.34 17.52
CA LYS A 98 4.79 -10.51 16.29
C LYS A 98 4.18 -9.21 15.80
N ALA A 99 4.14 -9.04 14.49
CA ALA A 99 3.35 -7.99 13.85
C ALA A 99 2.57 -8.53 12.66
N PHE A 100 1.43 -7.90 12.41
CA PHE A 100 0.61 -8.14 11.22
C PHE A 100 0.53 -6.87 10.38
N VAL A 101 0.79 -7.01 9.10
CA VAL A 101 0.92 -5.86 8.19
C VAL A 101 -0.08 -5.97 7.05
N TYR A 102 -0.89 -4.92 6.89
CA TYR A 102 -1.67 -4.68 5.69
C TYR A 102 -0.94 -3.68 4.79
N VAL A 103 -0.66 -4.07 3.56
CA VAL A 103 0.03 -3.23 2.57
C VAL A 103 -0.97 -2.70 1.56
N VAL A 104 -1.00 -1.39 1.37
CA VAL A 104 -1.92 -0.73 0.44
C VAL A 104 -1.21 0.33 -0.38
N ASN A 105 -1.48 0.36 -1.70
CA ASN A 105 -1.00 1.43 -2.56
C ASN A 105 -1.91 2.65 -2.46
N ILE A 106 -1.31 3.83 -2.36
CA ILE A 106 -2.01 5.11 -2.41
C ILE A 106 -1.44 5.96 -3.57
N TYR A 107 -2.33 6.54 -4.36
CA TYR A 107 -1.98 7.20 -5.63
C TYR A 107 -2.37 8.67 -5.69
N ASN A 108 -3.35 9.08 -4.87
CA ASN A 108 -4.00 10.38 -5.00
C ASN A 108 -3.07 11.49 -4.54
N LYS A 109 -2.57 12.31 -5.48
CA LYS A 109 -1.67 13.44 -5.21
C LYS A 109 -2.46 14.74 -5.20
N GLN A 110 -2.18 15.59 -4.23
CA GLN A 110 -2.67 16.96 -4.13
C GLN A 110 -1.48 17.88 -3.82
N GLY A 111 -1.16 18.77 -4.74
CA GLY A 111 0.06 19.57 -4.65
C GLY A 111 1.29 18.68 -4.68
N THR A 112 2.10 18.73 -3.64
CA THR A 112 3.31 17.92 -3.46
C THR A 112 3.12 16.67 -2.63
N ASP A 113 1.93 16.46 -2.06
CA ASP A 113 1.67 15.37 -1.13
C ASP A 113 0.76 14.31 -1.74
N VAL A 114 0.97 13.05 -1.34
CA VAL A 114 -0.05 12.03 -1.53
C VAL A 114 -1.06 12.12 -0.39
N VAL A 115 -2.36 12.00 -0.69
CA VAL A 115 -3.42 12.16 0.31
C VAL A 115 -4.20 10.86 0.55
N PHE A 116 -4.57 10.63 1.82
CA PHE A 116 -5.37 9.50 2.25
C PHE A 116 -6.24 9.86 3.49
N PRO A 117 -7.34 9.15 3.80
CA PRO A 117 -7.97 8.18 2.90
C PRO A 117 -8.68 8.89 1.77
N SER A 118 -8.49 8.43 0.54
CA SER A 118 -9.27 8.92 -0.59
C SER A 118 -10.62 8.19 -0.68
N LEU A 119 -10.59 6.86 -0.59
CA LEU A 119 -11.76 5.98 -0.51
C LEU A 119 -11.39 4.74 0.30
N ILE A 120 -12.24 4.37 1.27
CA ILE A 120 -12.21 3.05 1.89
C ILE A 120 -13.49 2.32 1.49
N ASN A 121 -13.34 1.15 0.89
CA ASN A 121 -14.43 0.25 0.57
C ASN A 121 -14.69 -0.76 1.72
N PHE A 122 -15.71 -1.61 1.57
CA PHE A 122 -16.05 -2.62 2.57
C PHE A 122 -14.91 -3.60 2.91
N PHE A 123 -14.01 -3.85 1.96
CA PHE A 123 -12.87 -4.75 2.19
C PHE A 123 -11.91 -4.21 3.25
N GLU A 124 -11.72 -2.91 3.31
CA GLU A 124 -10.82 -2.27 4.28
C GLU A 124 -11.39 -2.24 5.69
N LEU A 125 -12.72 -2.23 5.85
CA LEU A 125 -13.35 -2.36 7.17
C LEU A 125 -13.07 -3.73 7.79
N GLU A 126 -13.17 -4.81 7.00
CA GLU A 126 -12.84 -6.16 7.45
C GLU A 126 -11.36 -6.27 7.85
N MET A 127 -10.45 -5.62 7.12
CA MET A 127 -9.03 -5.56 7.47
C MET A 127 -8.80 -4.95 8.85
N PHE A 128 -9.49 -3.87 9.19
CA PHE A 128 -9.37 -3.27 10.51
C PHE A 128 -9.80 -4.23 11.63
N GLU A 129 -10.85 -4.99 11.41
CA GLU A 129 -11.31 -5.99 12.39
C GLU A 129 -10.33 -7.14 12.52
N GLU A 130 -9.76 -7.63 11.42
CA GLU A 130 -8.71 -8.66 11.43
C GLU A 130 -7.48 -8.17 12.23
N LEU A 131 -6.98 -6.96 11.95
CA LEU A 131 -5.86 -6.36 12.68
C LEU A 131 -6.20 -6.12 14.15
N ARG A 132 -7.42 -5.67 14.47
CA ARG A 132 -7.87 -5.47 15.86
C ARG A 132 -7.85 -6.78 16.66
N ARG A 133 -8.26 -7.90 16.06
CA ARG A 133 -8.17 -9.22 16.70
C ARG A 133 -6.72 -9.58 17.03
N GLN A 134 -5.79 -9.34 16.10
CA GLN A 134 -4.38 -9.62 16.32
C GLN A 134 -3.78 -8.75 17.43
N ARG A 135 -4.17 -7.48 17.55
CA ARG A 135 -3.75 -6.61 18.67
C ARG A 135 -4.25 -7.13 20.01
N LYS A 136 -5.49 -7.62 20.09
CA LYS A 136 -6.03 -8.23 21.32
C LYS A 136 -5.24 -9.47 21.74
N ASN A 137 -4.61 -10.15 20.79
CA ASN A 137 -3.74 -11.30 21.04
C ASN A 137 -2.27 -10.89 21.31
N GLY A 138 -1.98 -9.60 21.50
CA GLY A 138 -0.67 -9.08 21.87
C GLY A 138 0.27 -8.77 20.70
N ALA A 139 -0.15 -8.94 19.45
CA ALA A 139 0.67 -8.58 18.30
C ALA A 139 0.62 -7.08 18.00
N GLU A 140 1.68 -6.53 17.44
CA GLU A 140 1.64 -5.21 16.81
C GLU A 140 0.92 -5.29 15.46
N THR A 141 0.32 -4.19 15.03
CA THR A 141 -0.38 -4.15 13.75
C THR A 141 -0.09 -2.87 13.00
N PHE A 142 0.08 -3.02 11.69
CA PHE A 142 0.48 -1.93 10.81
C PHE A 142 -0.39 -1.86 9.56
N VAL A 143 -0.65 -0.64 9.13
CA VAL A 143 -1.02 -0.31 7.76
C VAL A 143 0.18 0.36 7.11
N CYS A 144 0.78 -0.32 6.14
CA CYS A 144 1.88 0.22 5.36
C CYS A 144 1.34 0.81 4.05
N LEU A 145 1.40 2.12 3.96
CA LEU A 145 1.05 2.87 2.77
C LEU A 145 2.25 2.85 1.81
N VAL A 146 2.05 2.34 0.62
CA VAL A 146 3.05 2.38 -0.45
C VAL A 146 2.64 3.40 -1.48
N VAL A 147 3.52 4.35 -1.77
CA VAL A 147 3.32 5.41 -2.76
C VAL A 147 4.12 5.04 -4.00
N PRO A 148 3.50 4.42 -5.03
CA PRO A 148 4.21 3.90 -6.19
C PRO A 148 4.52 5.00 -7.22
N ARG A 149 5.09 6.11 -6.73
CA ARG A 149 5.53 7.28 -7.48
C ARG A 149 6.59 8.04 -6.67
N GLU A 150 7.45 8.81 -7.34
CA GLU A 150 8.56 9.52 -6.69
C GLU A 150 8.33 11.04 -6.54
N ASP A 151 7.30 11.58 -7.16
CA ASP A 151 6.98 13.01 -7.21
C ASP A 151 6.12 13.50 -6.05
N CYS A 152 6.10 12.76 -4.93
CA CYS A 152 5.47 13.17 -3.68
C CYS A 152 6.50 13.37 -2.57
N MET A 153 6.30 14.40 -1.75
CA MET A 153 7.18 14.72 -0.63
C MET A 153 6.73 14.04 0.67
N ASP A 154 5.45 14.19 1.00
CA ASP A 154 4.86 13.69 2.24
C ASP A 154 3.54 12.96 1.96
N ALA A 155 3.07 12.18 2.92
CA ALA A 155 1.72 11.65 2.95
C ALA A 155 0.87 12.49 3.88
N ARG A 156 -0.30 12.94 3.42
CA ARG A 156 -1.20 13.78 4.23
C ARG A 156 -2.48 13.05 4.53
N PHE A 157 -2.82 13.00 5.82
CA PHE A 157 -4.12 12.53 6.27
C PHE A 157 -5.18 13.61 6.05
N VAL A 158 -6.28 13.27 5.39
CA VAL A 158 -7.34 14.22 5.06
C VAL A 158 -8.71 13.73 5.54
N TRP A 159 -9.46 14.61 6.23
CA TRP A 159 -10.77 14.30 6.79
C TRP A 159 -11.90 14.43 5.79
N ASN A 160 -11.80 15.39 4.88
CA ASN A 160 -12.89 15.86 4.05
C ASN A 160 -13.22 14.97 2.85
N GLN A 161 -12.28 14.13 2.39
CA GLN A 161 -12.52 13.25 1.25
C GLN A 161 -13.35 12.02 1.61
N ASN A 162 -13.11 11.45 2.78
CA ASN A 162 -13.90 10.33 3.30
C ASN A 162 -13.97 10.41 4.84
N PRO A 163 -14.92 11.20 5.39
CA PRO A 163 -15.03 11.41 6.84
C PRO A 163 -15.28 10.13 7.63
N ILE A 164 -16.02 9.18 7.05
CA ILE A 164 -16.31 7.89 7.70
C ILE A 164 -15.04 7.06 7.85
N ALA A 165 -14.26 6.98 6.77
CA ALA A 165 -12.99 6.29 6.78
C ALA A 165 -11.98 6.98 7.70
N ALA A 166 -11.91 8.30 7.66
CA ALA A 166 -11.02 9.07 8.53
C ALA A 166 -11.33 8.85 10.01
N ALA A 167 -12.61 8.87 10.39
CA ALA A 167 -13.03 8.59 11.76
C ALA A 167 -12.66 7.16 12.18
N LYS A 168 -12.84 6.16 11.31
CA LYS A 168 -12.46 4.77 11.58
C LYS A 168 -10.96 4.62 11.75
N ILE A 169 -10.16 5.20 10.86
CA ILE A 169 -8.69 5.19 10.98
C ILE A 169 -8.25 5.82 12.29
N PHE A 170 -8.80 6.97 12.63
CA PHE A 170 -8.48 7.67 13.87
C PHE A 170 -8.79 6.84 15.13
N ASP A 171 -9.94 6.17 15.16
CA ASP A 171 -10.29 5.24 16.22
C ASP A 171 -9.30 4.08 16.32
N GLU A 172 -8.94 3.46 15.20
CA GLU A 172 -7.99 2.35 15.17
C GLU A 172 -6.58 2.76 15.63
N VAL A 173 -6.14 3.97 15.24
CA VAL A 173 -4.84 4.54 15.70
C VAL A 173 -4.84 4.75 17.20
N LYS A 174 -5.92 5.31 17.77
CA LYS A 174 -6.08 5.43 19.23
C LYS A 174 -6.02 4.07 19.94
N ASN A 175 -6.44 3.02 19.28
CA ASN A 175 -6.42 1.65 19.77
C ASN A 175 -5.13 0.89 19.40
N GLY A 176 -4.07 1.59 18.98
CA GLY A 176 -2.73 1.05 18.79
C GLY A 176 -2.41 0.53 17.40
N LEU A 177 -3.25 0.79 16.38
CA LEU A 177 -2.88 0.56 14.98
C LEU A 177 -1.82 1.57 14.56
N LYS A 178 -0.73 1.08 13.99
CA LYS A 178 0.37 1.91 13.49
C LYS A 178 0.25 2.13 11.98
N PHE A 179 0.59 3.33 11.54
CA PHE A 179 0.71 3.67 10.12
C PHE A 179 2.15 4.02 9.78
N CYS A 180 2.64 3.50 8.68
CA CYS A 180 3.88 3.92 8.06
C CYS A 180 3.66 4.17 6.56
N CYS A 181 4.49 4.99 5.96
CA CYS A 181 4.38 5.34 4.55
C CYS A 181 5.74 5.32 3.88
N TYR A 182 5.81 4.71 2.70
CA TYR A 182 7.03 4.60 1.91
C TYR A 182 6.77 4.95 0.45
N CYS A 183 7.62 5.78 -0.15
CA CYS A 183 7.57 6.04 -1.58
C CYS A 183 8.43 5.04 -2.36
N CYS A 184 8.14 4.94 -3.64
CA CYS A 184 8.92 4.16 -4.58
C CYS A 184 9.79 5.06 -5.47
N ASN A 185 10.97 4.55 -5.81
CA ASN A 185 11.64 4.96 -7.03
C ASN A 185 10.98 4.25 -8.20
N VAL A 186 10.62 4.99 -9.22
CA VAL A 186 9.93 4.47 -10.41
C VAL A 186 10.66 4.96 -11.66
N ASN A 187 11.17 4.04 -12.45
CA ASN A 187 11.78 4.35 -13.74
C ASN A 187 11.33 3.32 -14.79
N GLU A 188 11.69 3.52 -16.05
CA GLU A 188 11.26 2.68 -17.17
C GLU A 188 11.61 1.20 -17.03
N LYS A 189 12.59 0.85 -16.19
CA LYS A 189 13.11 -0.51 -16.07
C LYS A 189 12.76 -1.18 -14.75
N SER A 190 12.45 -0.38 -13.73
CA SER A 190 12.28 -0.92 -12.37
C SER A 190 11.37 -0.07 -11.51
N VAL A 191 10.81 -0.70 -10.50
CA VAL A 191 10.13 -0.07 -9.37
C VAL A 191 10.64 -0.72 -8.09
N SER A 192 10.92 0.08 -7.07
CA SER A 192 11.31 -0.39 -5.74
C SER A 192 10.89 0.60 -4.66
N ILE A 193 10.55 0.11 -3.49
CA ILE A 193 10.39 0.97 -2.31
C ILE A 193 11.75 1.60 -1.99
N SER A 194 11.79 2.90 -1.70
CA SER A 194 13.05 3.65 -1.57
C SER A 194 13.23 4.29 -0.21
N LYS A 195 12.27 5.09 0.25
CA LYS A 195 12.42 5.85 1.50
C LYS A 195 11.10 5.98 2.25
N ARG A 196 11.21 6.13 3.56
CA ARG A 196 10.09 6.47 4.43
C ARG A 196 9.61 7.90 4.16
N MET A 197 8.30 8.08 4.20
CA MET A 197 7.64 9.39 4.10
C MET A 197 7.03 9.78 5.44
N ARG A 198 7.00 11.07 5.75
CA ARG A 198 6.26 11.59 6.90
C ARG A 198 4.77 11.51 6.63
N ILE A 199 4.01 11.25 7.68
CA ILE A 199 2.54 11.33 7.66
C ILE A 199 2.15 12.61 8.39
N LEU A 200 1.57 13.55 7.63
CA LEU A 200 1.09 14.84 8.14
C LEU A 200 -0.41 14.76 8.49
N HIS A 201 -0.80 15.41 9.55
CA HIS A 201 -2.18 15.47 10.05
C HIS A 201 -2.77 16.87 9.90
#